data_a219a65c59310bd31cfe873673ca89fb
#
_entry.id   a219a65c59310bd31cfe873673ca89fb
#
_cell.length_a   1.000
_cell.length_b   1.000
_cell.length_c   1.000
_cell.angle_alpha   90.00
_cell.angle_beta   90.00
_cell.angle_gamma   90.00
#
_symmetry.space_group_name_H-M   'P 1'
#
loop_
_entity.id
_entity.type
_entity.pdbx_description
1 polymer ?
#
loop_
_entity_poly.entity_id
_entity_poly.type
_entity_poly.pdbx_seq_one_letter_code
_entity_poly.pdbx_strand_id
1 'polypeptide(L)'
;AKAHARADRVFCYEDFTPPPGIFSASGGLSGDREIRAAQSAAECLRRMKIRTITVDRSFPFLFADTIRSANIEVVLDPELGVRERRSKDAHEVEALRRAQSVTEDAIEMALTLIARAQTRSDGVLIDPDDSSQPLTSESVMRRIDVFLMERGLSSDGHIVAAGAAGGDCHNPGSGPIRTGEPVIVDVFPRDNATGYHGDCTRMVVHGDIPDGIRKMHAAVVEAKRAAIAATRAGVTGEDVHHAAIEVIQRHGYALGFPAEDAPSGFCSMPHGTGHGLGLDLKEPPLLDMKGPELVVGDAVTIEPGLYMPGVGGMRLEDLVIVTEDGCENLNRLGEGLEWG
;
A
#
# COMPACT_ATOMS: atom_id res chain seq x y z
N ALA A 1 26.10 -18.21 5.15
CA ALA A 1 25.88 -16.80 5.51
C ALA A 1 27.18 -15.98 5.42
N LYS A 2 28.27 -16.39 6.12
CA LYS A 2 29.54 -15.62 6.11
C LYS A 2 30.13 -15.42 4.71
N ALA A 3 29.98 -16.40 3.80
CA ALA A 3 30.54 -16.35 2.45
C ALA A 3 29.85 -15.32 1.52
N HIS A 4 28.64 -14.86 1.87
CA HIS A 4 27.86 -13.90 1.07
C HIS A 4 27.71 -12.52 1.73
N ALA A 5 28.25 -12.35 2.94
CA ALA A 5 28.21 -11.06 3.62
C ALA A 5 29.23 -10.10 2.99
N ARG A 6 28.78 -8.88 2.65
CA ARG A 6 29.62 -7.78 2.16
C ARG A 6 30.26 -6.97 3.30
N ALA A 7 30.42 -7.57 4.48
CA ALA A 7 31.00 -6.92 5.65
C ALA A 7 32.40 -7.44 5.91
N ASP A 8 33.31 -6.55 6.33
CA ASP A 8 34.67 -6.90 6.73
C ASP A 8 34.69 -7.82 7.96
N ARG A 9 33.63 -7.77 8.76
CA ARG A 9 33.47 -8.58 9.96
C ARG A 9 32.09 -9.20 10.00
N VAL A 10 32.03 -10.51 10.17
CA VAL A 10 30.81 -11.29 10.36
C VAL A 10 30.96 -12.11 11.63
N PHE A 11 30.04 -11.88 12.58
CA PHE A 11 30.01 -12.54 13.87
C PHE A 11 28.83 -13.50 13.96
N CYS A 12 28.95 -14.53 14.82
CA CYS A 12 27.85 -15.36 15.26
C CYS A 12 27.31 -14.85 16.60
N TYR A 13 26.11 -15.26 17.00
CA TYR A 13 25.53 -14.88 18.30
C TYR A 13 26.43 -15.27 19.46
N GLU A 14 27.07 -16.44 19.39
CA GLU A 14 27.97 -16.99 20.40
C GLU A 14 29.24 -16.15 20.62
N ASP A 15 29.65 -15.39 19.61
CA ASP A 15 30.80 -14.46 19.72
C ASP A 15 30.52 -13.36 20.76
N PHE A 16 29.25 -13.08 21.04
CA PHE A 16 28.79 -12.08 22.00
C PHE A 16 27.96 -12.68 23.13
N THR A 17 28.49 -13.74 23.74
CA THR A 17 27.88 -14.33 24.93
C THR A 17 28.03 -13.40 26.13
N PRO A 18 26.92 -12.99 26.79
CA PRO A 18 26.97 -12.08 27.95
C PRO A 18 27.53 -12.79 29.19
N PRO A 19 28.32 -12.06 30.00
CA PRO A 19 28.82 -12.59 31.27
C PRO A 19 27.68 -12.72 32.31
N PRO A 20 27.94 -13.44 33.44
CA PRO A 20 27.02 -13.49 34.58
C PRO A 20 26.61 -12.11 35.06
N GLY A 21 25.36 -11.97 35.47
CA GLY A 21 24.82 -10.76 36.10
C GLY A 21 24.27 -9.69 35.17
N ILE A 22 24.36 -9.86 33.85
CA ILE A 22 23.73 -8.89 32.89
C ILE A 22 22.28 -9.28 32.62
N PHE A 23 22.04 -10.47 32.06
CA PHE A 23 20.68 -10.92 31.73
C PHE A 23 20.25 -12.12 32.59
N SER A 24 21.18 -12.84 33.17
CA SER A 24 20.93 -13.93 34.11
C SER A 24 22.08 -14.06 35.12
N ALA A 25 21.80 -14.67 36.27
CA ALA A 25 22.80 -14.90 37.31
C ALA A 25 23.97 -15.79 36.82
N SER A 26 23.71 -16.76 35.97
CA SER A 26 24.72 -17.69 35.41
C SER A 26 25.44 -17.15 34.16
N GLY A 27 24.97 -16.07 33.57
CA GLY A 27 25.40 -15.61 32.25
C GLY A 27 24.88 -16.50 31.13
N GLY A 28 25.44 -16.30 29.92
CA GLY A 28 25.07 -17.06 28.73
C GLY A 28 23.89 -16.46 27.95
N LEU A 29 23.63 -17.08 26.80
CA LEU A 29 22.56 -16.71 25.90
C LEU A 29 21.28 -17.52 26.20
N SER A 30 20.12 -16.91 25.95
CA SER A 30 18.83 -17.57 26.04
C SER A 30 18.71 -18.77 25.08
N GLY A 31 17.92 -19.76 25.44
CA GLY A 31 17.48 -20.83 24.53
C GLY A 31 16.49 -20.34 23.47
N ASP A 32 15.79 -19.26 23.74
CA ASP A 32 14.90 -18.59 22.78
C ASP A 32 15.70 -17.82 21.73
N ARG A 33 15.32 -17.96 20.45
CA ARG A 33 16.04 -17.40 19.31
C ARG A 33 16.04 -15.88 19.30
N GLU A 34 14.88 -15.26 19.54
CA GLU A 34 14.72 -13.81 19.45
C GLU A 34 15.37 -13.11 20.65
N ILE A 35 15.20 -13.68 21.85
CA ILE A 35 15.85 -13.17 23.06
C ILE A 35 17.38 -13.31 22.93
N ARG A 36 17.86 -14.42 22.38
CA ARG A 36 19.30 -14.64 22.10
C ARG A 36 19.87 -13.59 21.19
N ALA A 37 19.15 -13.26 20.09
CA ALA A 37 19.58 -12.22 19.14
C ALA A 37 19.68 -10.86 19.82
N ALA A 38 18.68 -10.48 20.62
CA ALA A 38 18.68 -9.23 21.37
C ALA A 38 19.81 -9.16 22.41
N GLN A 39 20.04 -10.25 23.17
CA GLN A 39 21.13 -10.36 24.15
C GLN A 39 22.52 -10.25 23.49
N SER A 40 22.71 -10.92 22.35
CA SER A 40 23.95 -10.86 21.59
C SER A 40 24.21 -9.45 21.06
N ALA A 41 23.18 -8.78 20.53
CA ALA A 41 23.27 -7.38 20.08
C ALA A 41 23.66 -6.45 21.23
N ALA A 42 23.02 -6.57 22.37
CA ALA A 42 23.32 -5.74 23.54
C ALA A 42 24.76 -5.98 24.07
N GLU A 43 25.22 -7.23 24.10
CA GLU A 43 26.60 -7.56 24.51
C GLU A 43 27.63 -7.06 23.48
N CYS A 44 27.30 -7.10 22.19
CA CYS A 44 28.14 -6.51 21.14
C CYS A 44 28.34 -5.00 21.40
N LEU A 45 27.27 -4.25 21.58
CA LEU A 45 27.32 -2.82 21.87
C LEU A 45 28.11 -2.53 23.15
N ARG A 46 27.91 -3.33 24.21
CA ARG A 46 28.63 -3.21 25.47
C ARG A 46 30.14 -3.40 25.28
N ARG A 47 30.56 -4.42 24.53
CA ARG A 47 31.99 -4.67 24.25
C ARG A 47 32.60 -3.57 23.37
N MET A 48 31.82 -2.98 22.48
CA MET A 48 32.23 -1.80 21.71
C MET A 48 32.24 -0.51 22.52
N LYS A 49 31.86 -0.57 23.83
CA LYS A 49 31.78 0.57 24.75
C LYS A 49 30.80 1.65 24.29
N ILE A 50 29.77 1.26 23.54
CA ILE A 50 28.67 2.12 23.14
C ILE A 50 27.76 2.30 24.36
N ARG A 51 27.42 3.55 24.68
CA ARG A 51 26.60 3.91 25.84
C ARG A 51 25.21 4.40 25.46
N THR A 52 25.07 4.87 24.22
CA THR A 52 23.80 5.39 23.69
C THR A 52 23.68 4.95 22.24
N ILE A 53 22.49 4.51 21.84
CA ILE A 53 22.12 4.28 20.44
C ILE A 53 20.87 5.09 20.11
N THR A 54 20.78 5.55 18.87
CA THR A 54 19.55 6.13 18.31
C THR A 54 18.91 5.10 17.41
N VAL A 55 17.59 4.95 17.52
CA VAL A 55 16.80 3.96 16.77
C VAL A 55 15.59 4.63 16.13
N ASP A 56 15.16 4.07 15.00
CA ASP A 56 13.99 4.52 14.29
C ASP A 56 12.67 4.02 14.90
N ARG A 57 11.56 4.46 14.31
CA ARG A 57 10.18 4.14 14.75
C ARG A 57 9.81 2.66 14.62
N SER A 58 10.53 1.87 13.82
CA SER A 58 10.26 0.46 13.56
C SER A 58 11.12 -0.49 14.40
N PHE A 59 12.03 0.05 15.24
CA PHE A 59 12.97 -0.75 16.02
C PHE A 59 12.24 -1.66 17.01
N PRO A 60 12.51 -2.99 17.01
CA PRO A 60 11.77 -3.93 17.82
C PRO A 60 11.90 -3.66 19.33
N PHE A 61 10.77 -3.60 20.05
CA PHE A 61 10.75 -3.29 21.48
C PHE A 61 11.58 -4.30 22.32
N LEU A 62 11.57 -5.60 21.95
CA LEU A 62 12.39 -6.60 22.61
C LEU A 62 13.88 -6.23 22.62
N PHE A 63 14.39 -5.75 21.49
CA PHE A 63 15.77 -5.32 21.37
C PHE A 63 16.03 -4.06 22.20
N ALA A 64 15.12 -3.07 22.15
CA ALA A 64 15.24 -1.85 22.93
C ALA A 64 15.30 -2.14 24.44
N ASP A 65 14.41 -2.99 24.95
CA ASP A 65 14.33 -3.36 26.36
C ASP A 65 15.56 -4.16 26.80
N THR A 66 16.00 -5.12 26.00
CA THR A 66 17.20 -5.92 26.28
C THR A 66 18.48 -5.06 26.28
N ILE A 67 18.60 -4.11 25.35
CA ILE A 67 19.73 -3.18 25.28
C ILE A 67 19.75 -2.25 26.50
N ARG A 68 18.60 -1.71 26.90
CA ARG A 68 18.46 -0.93 28.15
C ARG A 68 18.85 -1.71 29.39
N SER A 69 18.48 -2.99 29.45
CA SER A 69 18.86 -3.90 30.55
C SER A 69 20.38 -4.10 30.67
N ALA A 70 21.13 -3.87 29.59
CA ALA A 70 22.60 -3.88 29.58
C ALA A 70 23.20 -2.49 29.91
N ASN A 71 22.43 -1.54 30.49
CA ASN A 71 22.82 -0.18 30.82
C ASN A 71 23.28 0.65 29.60
N ILE A 72 22.64 0.43 28.45
CA ILE A 72 22.84 1.24 27.24
C ILE A 72 21.57 2.05 27.03
N GLU A 73 21.71 3.35 26.86
CA GLU A 73 20.60 4.24 26.55
C GLU A 73 20.10 3.99 25.12
N VAL A 74 18.76 3.90 24.97
CA VAL A 74 18.10 3.80 23.67
C VAL A 74 17.23 5.03 23.47
N VAL A 75 17.61 5.87 22.54
CA VAL A 75 16.92 7.11 22.17
C VAL A 75 16.12 6.85 20.91
N LEU A 76 14.82 7.13 20.93
CA LEU A 76 13.96 7.09 19.75
C LEU A 76 14.11 8.40 18.97
N ASP A 77 14.47 8.29 17.69
CA ASP A 77 14.30 9.35 16.72
C ASP A 77 13.28 8.86 15.66
N PRO A 78 12.03 9.36 15.70
CA PRO A 78 11.01 8.91 14.77
C PRO A 78 11.26 9.35 13.31
N GLU A 79 12.18 10.30 13.10
CA GLU A 79 12.54 10.78 11.76
C GLU A 79 13.84 10.16 11.22
N LEU A 80 14.50 9.31 12.02
CA LEU A 80 15.73 8.64 11.59
C LEU A 80 15.50 7.81 10.32
N GLY A 81 16.22 8.14 9.26
CA GLY A 81 16.11 7.48 7.94
C GLY A 81 14.87 7.84 7.13
N VAL A 82 13.90 8.58 7.70
CA VAL A 82 12.64 8.93 6.99
C VAL A 82 12.94 9.82 5.78
N ARG A 83 13.76 10.85 5.98
CA ARG A 83 14.09 11.81 4.91
C ARG A 83 14.86 11.14 3.77
N GLU A 84 15.79 10.28 4.09
CA GLU A 84 16.56 9.50 3.12
C GLU A 84 15.66 8.57 2.30
N ARG A 85 14.70 7.91 2.94
CA ARG A 85 13.72 7.05 2.27
C ARG A 85 12.73 7.82 1.40
N ARG A 86 12.40 9.05 1.79
CA ARG A 86 11.51 9.92 1.00
C ARG A 86 12.19 10.43 -0.27
N SER A 87 13.48 10.72 -0.25
CA SER A 87 14.23 11.25 -1.40
C SER A 87 14.75 10.10 -2.28
N LYS A 88 13.87 9.45 -3.05
CA LYS A 88 14.21 8.34 -3.94
C LYS A 88 15.21 8.79 -5.02
N ASP A 89 16.26 8.02 -5.19
CA ASP A 89 17.21 8.22 -6.28
C ASP A 89 16.70 7.58 -7.61
N ALA A 90 17.45 7.78 -8.69
CA ALA A 90 17.07 7.28 -10.01
C ALA A 90 16.95 5.74 -10.07
N HIS A 91 17.74 4.99 -9.27
CA HIS A 91 17.65 3.53 -9.23
C HIS A 91 16.41 3.06 -8.47
N GLU A 92 16.06 3.77 -7.40
CA GLU A 92 14.86 3.51 -6.61
C GLU A 92 13.60 3.82 -7.43
N VAL A 93 13.59 4.95 -8.16
CA VAL A 93 12.48 5.31 -9.07
C VAL A 93 12.32 4.26 -10.18
N GLU A 94 13.42 3.73 -10.74
CA GLU A 94 13.35 2.67 -11.76
C GLU A 94 12.82 1.34 -11.18
N ALA A 95 13.16 1.02 -9.92
CA ALA A 95 12.61 -0.15 -9.23
C ALA A 95 11.09 -0.01 -9.01
N LEU A 96 10.63 1.18 -8.58
CA LEU A 96 9.20 1.52 -8.46
C LEU A 96 8.49 1.43 -9.82
N ARG A 97 9.07 2.00 -10.88
CA ARG A 97 8.51 1.96 -12.24
C ARG A 97 8.31 0.54 -12.73
N ARG A 98 9.29 -0.35 -12.48
CA ARG A 98 9.17 -1.77 -12.82
C ARG A 98 8.05 -2.45 -12.05
N ALA A 99 8.00 -2.26 -10.72
CA ALA A 99 6.95 -2.84 -9.89
C ALA A 99 5.57 -2.34 -10.34
N GLN A 100 5.45 -1.02 -10.58
CA GLN A 100 4.21 -0.39 -11.05
C GLN A 100 3.75 -0.92 -12.41
N SER A 101 4.67 -1.09 -13.36
CA SER A 101 4.33 -1.63 -14.69
C SER A 101 3.76 -3.05 -14.61
N VAL A 102 4.34 -3.92 -13.79
CA VAL A 102 3.82 -5.29 -13.60
C VAL A 102 2.49 -5.29 -12.84
N THR A 103 2.31 -4.35 -11.91
CA THR A 103 1.04 -4.13 -11.21
C THR A 103 -0.07 -3.75 -12.19
N GLU A 104 0.19 -2.79 -13.08
CA GLU A 104 -0.76 -2.39 -14.12
C GLU A 104 -1.12 -3.53 -15.07
N ASP A 105 -0.13 -4.33 -15.50
CA ASP A 105 -0.37 -5.50 -16.36
C ASP A 105 -1.26 -6.55 -15.67
N ALA A 106 -1.10 -6.75 -14.34
CA ALA A 106 -1.93 -7.67 -13.56
C ALA A 106 -3.38 -7.15 -13.43
N ILE A 107 -3.54 -5.85 -13.23
CA ILE A 107 -4.85 -5.19 -13.19
C ILE A 107 -5.54 -5.27 -14.55
N GLU A 108 -4.85 -4.93 -15.63
CA GLU A 108 -5.41 -5.01 -17.00
C GLU A 108 -5.90 -6.42 -17.34
N MET A 109 -5.13 -7.44 -16.96
CA MET A 109 -5.54 -8.84 -17.09
C MET A 109 -6.85 -9.10 -16.31
N ALA A 110 -6.93 -8.66 -15.05
CA ALA A 110 -8.11 -8.88 -14.21
C ALA A 110 -9.34 -8.12 -14.72
N LEU A 111 -9.19 -6.87 -15.12
CA LEU A 111 -10.27 -6.03 -15.66
C LEU A 111 -10.81 -6.60 -16.98
N THR A 112 -9.91 -7.02 -17.87
CA THR A 112 -10.28 -7.66 -19.13
C THR A 112 -10.99 -8.98 -18.91
N LEU A 113 -10.53 -9.80 -17.96
CA LEU A 113 -11.18 -11.04 -17.56
C LEU A 113 -12.64 -10.81 -17.14
N ILE A 114 -12.86 -9.83 -16.25
CA ILE A 114 -14.19 -9.48 -15.75
C ILE A 114 -15.06 -8.92 -16.90
N ALA A 115 -14.54 -7.98 -17.68
CA ALA A 115 -15.29 -7.31 -18.74
C ALA A 115 -15.77 -8.26 -19.86
N ARG A 116 -14.99 -9.32 -20.15
CA ARG A 116 -15.28 -10.29 -21.22
C ARG A 116 -15.97 -11.57 -20.72
N ALA A 117 -16.23 -11.70 -19.44
CA ALA A 117 -16.86 -12.88 -18.89
C ALA A 117 -18.27 -13.09 -19.46
N GLN A 118 -18.66 -14.34 -19.67
CA GLN A 118 -20.05 -14.66 -20.01
C GLN A 118 -20.95 -14.50 -18.80
N THR A 119 -22.22 -14.23 -19.03
CA THR A 119 -23.21 -13.98 -17.96
C THR A 119 -24.25 -15.09 -17.94
N ARG A 120 -24.58 -15.61 -16.75
CA ARG A 120 -25.74 -16.47 -16.52
C ARG A 120 -27.04 -15.67 -16.60
N SER A 121 -28.15 -16.36 -16.74
CA SER A 121 -29.49 -15.73 -16.78
C SER A 121 -29.87 -14.97 -15.49
N ASP A 122 -29.21 -15.27 -14.38
CA ASP A 122 -29.37 -14.59 -13.08
C ASP A 122 -28.41 -13.39 -12.90
N GLY A 123 -27.65 -13.04 -13.92
CA GLY A 123 -26.69 -11.93 -13.91
C GLY A 123 -25.31 -12.24 -13.32
N VAL A 124 -25.06 -13.46 -12.84
CA VAL A 124 -23.74 -13.88 -12.34
C VAL A 124 -22.78 -14.13 -13.51
N LEU A 125 -21.56 -13.63 -13.40
CA LEU A 125 -20.50 -13.88 -14.37
C LEU A 125 -19.99 -15.32 -14.26
N ILE A 126 -19.60 -15.90 -15.39
CA ILE A 126 -19.13 -17.29 -15.51
C ILE A 126 -17.61 -17.29 -15.53
N ASP A 127 -17.00 -18.18 -14.76
CA ASP A 127 -15.54 -18.38 -14.81
C ASP A 127 -15.15 -18.95 -16.20
N PRO A 128 -14.24 -18.29 -16.95
CA PRO A 128 -13.89 -18.72 -18.31
C PRO A 128 -13.15 -20.06 -18.36
N ASP A 129 -12.51 -20.49 -17.28
CA ASP A 129 -11.79 -21.76 -17.21
C ASP A 129 -12.69 -22.92 -16.77
N ASP A 130 -13.83 -22.64 -16.12
CA ASP A 130 -14.84 -23.63 -15.75
C ASP A 130 -16.25 -23.04 -15.84
N SER A 131 -16.93 -23.29 -16.95
CA SER A 131 -18.28 -22.76 -17.23
C SER A 131 -19.35 -23.22 -16.24
N SER A 132 -19.09 -24.21 -15.39
CA SER A 132 -19.98 -24.65 -14.32
C SER A 132 -19.89 -23.74 -13.09
N GLN A 133 -18.82 -22.98 -12.93
CA GLN A 133 -18.54 -22.14 -11.77
C GLN A 133 -18.83 -20.65 -12.03
N PRO A 134 -19.19 -19.87 -11.00
CA PRO A 134 -19.22 -18.43 -11.09
C PRO A 134 -17.80 -17.86 -11.12
N LEU A 135 -17.61 -16.74 -11.83
CA LEU A 135 -16.43 -15.88 -11.63
C LEU A 135 -16.58 -15.18 -10.29
N THR A 136 -15.62 -15.38 -9.39
CA THR A 136 -15.66 -14.82 -8.03
C THR A 136 -14.46 -13.91 -7.77
N SER A 137 -14.58 -13.02 -6.78
CA SER A 137 -13.48 -12.19 -6.29
C SER A 137 -12.23 -13.02 -6.00
N GLU A 138 -12.39 -14.16 -5.31
CA GLU A 138 -11.29 -15.06 -4.95
C GLU A 138 -10.65 -15.70 -6.18
N SER A 139 -11.44 -16.03 -7.22
CA SER A 139 -10.89 -16.62 -8.44
C SER A 139 -10.09 -15.60 -9.26
N VAL A 140 -10.49 -14.32 -9.23
CA VAL A 140 -9.73 -13.22 -9.85
C VAL A 140 -8.45 -12.95 -9.06
N MET A 141 -8.52 -12.81 -7.72
CA MET A 141 -7.33 -12.61 -6.86
C MET A 141 -6.28 -13.70 -7.09
N ARG A 142 -6.70 -14.97 -7.12
CA ARG A 142 -5.79 -16.10 -7.38
C ARG A 142 -5.09 -15.97 -8.75
N ARG A 143 -5.76 -15.47 -9.79
CA ARG A 143 -5.15 -15.23 -11.10
C ARG A 143 -4.15 -14.08 -11.05
N ILE A 144 -4.45 -13.04 -10.28
CA ILE A 144 -3.51 -11.93 -10.00
C ILE A 144 -2.26 -12.49 -9.29
N ASP A 145 -2.42 -13.31 -8.24
CA ASP A 145 -1.30 -13.93 -7.53
C ASP A 145 -0.39 -14.74 -8.44
N VAL A 146 -0.96 -15.60 -9.29
CA VAL A 146 -0.19 -16.40 -10.25
C VAL A 146 0.56 -15.52 -11.25
N PHE A 147 -0.13 -14.50 -11.79
CA PHE A 147 0.46 -13.55 -12.74
C PHE A 147 1.67 -12.81 -12.15
N LEU A 148 1.54 -12.33 -10.92
CA LEU A 148 2.60 -11.63 -10.20
C LEU A 148 3.77 -12.57 -9.88
N MET A 149 3.49 -13.77 -9.40
CA MET A 149 4.50 -14.77 -9.05
C MET A 149 5.35 -15.16 -10.26
N GLU A 150 4.76 -15.36 -11.42
CA GLU A 150 5.46 -15.65 -12.67
C GLU A 150 6.43 -14.53 -13.10
N ARG A 151 6.20 -13.30 -12.62
CA ARG A 151 7.02 -12.11 -12.90
C ARG A 151 7.95 -11.71 -11.76
N GLY A 152 8.02 -12.53 -10.72
CA GLY A 152 8.91 -12.33 -9.57
C GLY A 152 8.41 -11.32 -8.54
N LEU A 153 7.11 -11.02 -8.53
CA LEU A 153 6.46 -10.22 -7.50
C LEU A 153 5.63 -11.11 -6.58
N SER A 154 5.36 -10.62 -5.39
CA SER A 154 4.46 -11.26 -4.40
C SER A 154 3.61 -10.20 -3.72
N SER A 155 2.44 -10.59 -3.22
CA SER A 155 1.55 -9.69 -2.47
C SER A 155 1.01 -10.42 -1.24
N ASP A 156 0.72 -9.66 -0.19
CA ASP A 156 0.06 -10.15 1.02
C ASP A 156 -1.48 -10.12 0.89
N GLY A 157 -2.00 -9.58 -0.22
CA GLY A 157 -3.41 -9.52 -0.54
C GLY A 157 -3.71 -8.58 -1.70
N HIS A 158 -4.98 -8.58 -2.11
CA HIS A 158 -5.55 -7.70 -3.14
C HIS A 158 -6.97 -7.34 -2.75
N ILE A 159 -7.51 -6.29 -3.38
CA ILE A 159 -8.93 -5.99 -3.32
C ILE A 159 -9.54 -6.28 -4.70
N VAL A 160 -10.52 -7.18 -4.74
CA VAL A 160 -11.41 -7.37 -5.88
C VAL A 160 -12.84 -7.29 -5.33
N ALA A 161 -13.31 -6.07 -5.09
CA ALA A 161 -14.56 -5.82 -4.37
C ALA A 161 -15.68 -5.45 -5.34
N ALA A 162 -16.62 -6.38 -5.55
CA ALA A 162 -17.75 -6.22 -6.44
C ALA A 162 -19.01 -5.71 -5.69
N GLY A 163 -19.77 -4.82 -6.33
CA GLY A 163 -21.05 -4.33 -5.84
C GLY A 163 -20.95 -3.81 -4.41
N ALA A 164 -21.86 -4.27 -3.54
CA ALA A 164 -21.97 -3.81 -2.16
C ALA A 164 -20.68 -3.95 -1.33
N ALA A 165 -19.83 -4.95 -1.62
CA ALA A 165 -18.55 -5.12 -0.95
C ALA A 165 -17.64 -3.91 -1.18
N GLY A 166 -17.64 -3.35 -2.40
CA GLY A 166 -16.87 -2.13 -2.73
C GLY A 166 -17.36 -0.87 -2.01
N GLY A 167 -18.49 -0.90 -1.31
CA GLY A 167 -18.96 0.21 -0.47
C GLY A 167 -18.19 0.40 0.83
N ASP A 168 -17.28 -0.52 1.17
CA ASP A 168 -16.27 -0.40 2.22
C ASP A 168 -14.88 -0.39 1.55
N CYS A 169 -14.12 0.67 1.76
CA CYS A 169 -12.83 0.91 1.11
C CYS A 169 -11.76 -0.14 1.43
N HIS A 170 -11.90 -0.91 2.50
CA HIS A 170 -10.97 -1.95 2.93
C HIS A 170 -11.51 -3.37 2.78
N ASN A 171 -12.71 -3.55 2.24
CA ASN A 171 -13.26 -4.88 2.01
C ASN A 171 -12.53 -5.56 0.84
N PRO A 172 -11.87 -6.70 1.04
CA PRO A 172 -11.13 -7.36 -0.04
C PRO A 172 -12.03 -7.89 -1.16
N GLY A 173 -13.34 -7.99 -0.91
CA GLY A 173 -14.31 -8.62 -1.79
C GLY A 173 -14.39 -10.12 -1.57
N SER A 174 -15.55 -10.70 -1.87
CA SER A 174 -15.80 -12.14 -1.82
C SER A 174 -17.02 -12.53 -2.64
N GLY A 175 -17.04 -13.78 -3.11
CA GLY A 175 -18.17 -14.38 -3.79
C GLY A 175 -18.34 -13.96 -5.25
N PRO A 176 -19.47 -14.26 -5.85
CA PRO A 176 -19.73 -14.09 -7.28
C PRO A 176 -19.79 -12.63 -7.72
N ILE A 177 -19.13 -12.32 -8.84
CA ILE A 177 -19.23 -11.03 -9.53
C ILE A 177 -20.45 -11.04 -10.45
N ARG A 178 -21.15 -9.90 -10.56
CA ARG A 178 -22.37 -9.75 -11.35
C ARG A 178 -22.24 -8.65 -12.41
N THR A 179 -23.02 -8.81 -13.47
CA THR A 179 -23.17 -7.75 -14.49
C THR A 179 -23.86 -6.53 -13.89
N GLY A 180 -23.46 -5.31 -14.32
CA GLY A 180 -24.01 -4.04 -13.85
C GLY A 180 -23.48 -3.55 -12.50
N GLU A 181 -22.64 -4.35 -11.81
CA GLU A 181 -22.01 -3.94 -10.55
C GLU A 181 -20.62 -3.34 -10.79
N PRO A 182 -20.22 -2.26 -10.07
CA PRO A 182 -18.86 -1.76 -10.10
C PRO A 182 -17.95 -2.73 -9.36
N VAL A 183 -16.77 -2.97 -9.90
CA VAL A 183 -15.73 -3.80 -9.28
C VAL A 183 -14.47 -2.98 -9.10
N ILE A 184 -14.04 -2.81 -7.86
CA ILE A 184 -12.72 -2.26 -7.51
C ILE A 184 -11.69 -3.38 -7.68
N VAL A 185 -10.65 -3.13 -8.46
CA VAL A 185 -9.47 -3.99 -8.55
C VAL A 185 -8.27 -3.18 -8.10
N ASP A 186 -7.73 -3.54 -6.93
CA ASP A 186 -6.64 -2.85 -6.26
C ASP A 186 -5.52 -3.86 -5.94
N VAL A 187 -4.33 -3.59 -6.46
CA VAL A 187 -3.22 -4.54 -6.47
C VAL A 187 -1.93 -3.83 -6.04
N PHE A 188 -1.34 -4.32 -4.92
CA PHE A 188 -0.20 -3.68 -4.25
C PHE A 188 0.96 -4.66 -3.98
N PRO A 189 1.59 -5.23 -5.01
CA PRO A 189 2.63 -6.24 -4.87
C PRO A 189 3.98 -5.65 -4.49
N ARG A 190 4.89 -6.54 -4.08
CA ARG A 190 6.29 -6.26 -3.85
C ARG A 190 7.17 -7.01 -4.85
N ASP A 191 8.10 -6.33 -5.50
CA ASP A 191 9.14 -6.96 -6.32
C ASP A 191 10.15 -7.69 -5.41
N ASN A 192 10.27 -9.01 -5.55
CA ASN A 192 11.12 -9.85 -4.71
C ASN A 192 12.63 -9.61 -4.93
N ALA A 193 13.01 -9.03 -6.05
CA ALA A 193 14.41 -8.74 -6.37
C ALA A 193 14.88 -7.40 -5.77
N THR A 194 14.03 -6.37 -5.85
CA THR A 194 14.37 -5.02 -5.41
C THR A 194 13.80 -4.67 -4.04
N GLY A 195 12.69 -5.30 -3.66
CA GLY A 195 11.94 -5.03 -2.45
C GLY A 195 10.96 -3.86 -2.55
N TYR A 196 10.91 -3.15 -3.70
CA TYR A 196 9.99 -2.03 -3.91
C TYR A 196 8.59 -2.52 -4.26
N HIS A 197 7.60 -1.73 -3.82
CA HIS A 197 6.19 -1.99 -4.08
C HIS A 197 5.70 -1.30 -5.37
N GLY A 198 4.70 -1.89 -6.01
CA GLY A 198 3.77 -1.20 -6.88
C GLY A 198 2.44 -1.02 -6.15
N ASP A 199 1.63 -0.05 -6.57
CA ASP A 199 0.31 0.21 -5.99
C ASP A 199 -0.60 0.88 -7.02
N CYS A 200 -1.74 0.26 -7.33
CA CYS A 200 -2.64 0.79 -8.34
C CYS A 200 -4.05 0.25 -8.15
N THR A 201 -5.03 1.15 -8.26
CA THR A 201 -6.44 0.79 -8.30
C THR A 201 -7.08 1.22 -9.61
N ARG A 202 -7.83 0.31 -10.23
CA ARG A 202 -8.72 0.57 -11.37
C ARG A 202 -10.08 -0.08 -11.15
N MET A 203 -11.02 0.30 -12.01
CA MET A 203 -12.41 -0.11 -11.92
C MET A 203 -12.85 -0.80 -13.20
N VAL A 204 -13.82 -1.70 -13.07
CA VAL A 204 -14.56 -2.27 -14.20
C VAL A 204 -16.03 -2.41 -13.87
N VAL A 205 -16.88 -2.24 -14.88
CA VAL A 205 -18.29 -2.64 -14.82
C VAL A 205 -18.56 -3.54 -16.03
N HIS A 206 -18.97 -4.76 -15.77
CA HIS A 206 -19.43 -5.65 -16.83
C HIS A 206 -20.85 -5.27 -17.27
N GLY A 207 -21.07 -5.08 -18.57
CA GLY A 207 -22.38 -4.71 -19.13
C GLY A 207 -22.73 -3.24 -18.93
N ASP A 208 -24.02 -2.94 -18.69
CA ASP A 208 -24.49 -1.57 -18.58
C ASP A 208 -23.98 -0.89 -17.30
N ILE A 209 -23.41 0.30 -17.45
CA ILE A 209 -22.89 1.07 -16.32
C ILE A 209 -24.03 1.95 -15.74
N PRO A 210 -24.40 1.77 -14.46
CA PRO A 210 -25.44 2.60 -13.81
C PRO A 210 -25.04 4.08 -13.78
N ASP A 211 -26.03 4.98 -13.96
CA ASP A 211 -25.80 6.44 -13.99
C ASP A 211 -25.14 6.97 -12.70
N GLY A 212 -25.49 6.39 -11.54
CA GLY A 212 -24.86 6.74 -10.27
C GLY A 212 -23.37 6.44 -10.26
N ILE A 213 -22.97 5.30 -10.82
CA ILE A 213 -21.57 4.89 -10.94
C ILE A 213 -20.81 5.79 -11.92
N ARG A 214 -21.42 6.17 -13.06
CA ARG A 214 -20.80 7.14 -14.00
C ARG A 214 -20.55 8.49 -13.33
N LYS A 215 -21.47 8.96 -12.47
CA LYS A 215 -21.29 10.21 -11.72
C LYS A 215 -20.18 10.13 -10.68
N MET A 216 -20.12 9.04 -9.92
CA MET A 216 -19.04 8.79 -8.97
C MET A 216 -17.68 8.73 -9.70
N HIS A 217 -17.62 8.02 -10.82
CA HIS A 217 -16.40 7.91 -11.65
C HIS A 217 -15.92 9.27 -12.12
N ALA A 218 -16.81 10.09 -12.67
CA ALA A 218 -16.45 11.45 -13.14
C ALA A 218 -15.87 12.31 -12.00
N ALA A 219 -16.47 12.24 -10.80
CA ALA A 219 -15.99 12.97 -9.63
C ALA A 219 -14.59 12.49 -9.17
N VAL A 220 -14.37 11.16 -9.12
CA VAL A 220 -13.09 10.56 -8.70
C VAL A 220 -11.99 10.84 -9.73
N VAL A 221 -12.26 10.75 -11.03
CA VAL A 221 -11.32 11.12 -12.10
C VAL A 221 -10.89 12.59 -11.97
N GLU A 222 -11.86 13.50 -11.76
CA GLU A 222 -11.57 14.93 -11.59
C GLU A 222 -10.78 15.18 -10.31
N ALA A 223 -11.13 14.54 -9.19
CA ALA A 223 -10.44 14.67 -7.92
C ALA A 223 -8.98 14.17 -8.03
N LYS A 224 -8.75 13.01 -8.66
CA LYS A 224 -7.41 12.48 -8.90
C LYS A 224 -6.56 13.45 -9.74
N ARG A 225 -7.11 14.00 -10.82
CA ARG A 225 -6.44 14.98 -11.66
C ARG A 225 -6.08 16.25 -10.90
N ALA A 226 -7.01 16.75 -10.05
CA ALA A 226 -6.76 17.93 -9.22
C ALA A 226 -5.62 17.67 -8.22
N ALA A 227 -5.61 16.52 -7.56
CA ALA A 227 -4.55 16.12 -6.63
C ALA A 227 -3.18 15.99 -7.33
N ILE A 228 -3.13 15.31 -8.49
CA ILE A 228 -1.90 15.20 -9.31
C ILE A 228 -1.40 16.59 -9.71
N ALA A 229 -2.28 17.49 -10.17
CA ALA A 229 -1.92 18.84 -10.56
C ALA A 229 -1.40 19.71 -9.39
N ALA A 230 -1.84 19.43 -8.16
CA ALA A 230 -1.37 20.10 -6.96
C ALA A 230 -0.03 19.56 -6.45
N THR A 231 0.35 18.34 -6.85
CA THR A 231 1.52 17.62 -6.31
C THR A 231 2.83 18.18 -6.89
N ARG A 232 3.66 18.75 -6.02
CA ARG A 232 5.03 19.21 -6.32
C ARG A 232 5.81 19.39 -5.01
N ALA A 233 7.11 19.54 -5.08
CA ALA A 233 7.93 19.88 -3.92
C ALA A 233 7.52 21.24 -3.31
N GLY A 234 7.57 21.32 -1.98
CA GLY A 234 7.24 22.54 -1.22
C GLY A 234 5.76 22.75 -0.93
N VAL A 235 4.84 21.97 -1.52
CA VAL A 235 3.44 21.92 -1.05
C VAL A 235 3.30 20.87 0.04
N THR A 236 2.26 20.97 0.87
CA THR A 236 2.03 19.95 1.90
C THR A 236 1.16 18.81 1.37
N GLY A 237 1.27 17.63 1.96
CA GLY A 237 0.33 16.53 1.70
C GLY A 237 -1.12 16.92 2.00
N GLU A 238 -1.33 17.85 2.96
CA GLU A 238 -2.64 18.44 3.25
C GLU A 238 -3.17 19.29 2.09
N ASP A 239 -2.32 20.10 1.42
CA ASP A 239 -2.72 20.89 0.23
C ASP A 239 -3.17 19.97 -0.91
N VAL A 240 -2.46 18.85 -1.14
CA VAL A 240 -2.83 17.85 -2.15
C VAL A 240 -4.16 17.18 -1.79
N HIS A 241 -4.35 16.83 -0.52
CA HIS A 241 -5.61 16.28 -0.04
C HIS A 241 -6.76 17.27 -0.20
N HIS A 242 -6.57 18.55 0.13
CA HIS A 242 -7.58 19.59 -0.05
C HIS A 242 -7.98 19.72 -1.52
N ALA A 243 -7.03 19.67 -2.47
CA ALA A 243 -7.35 19.72 -3.89
C ALA A 243 -8.28 18.58 -4.34
N ALA A 244 -8.13 17.38 -3.79
CA ALA A 244 -9.02 16.25 -4.06
C ALA A 244 -10.40 16.44 -3.43
N ILE A 245 -10.45 16.75 -2.12
CA ILE A 245 -11.73 16.80 -1.39
C ILE A 245 -12.61 17.99 -1.81
N GLU A 246 -12.02 19.11 -2.25
CA GLU A 246 -12.77 20.23 -2.83
C GLU A 246 -13.56 19.80 -4.08
N VAL A 247 -12.95 18.95 -4.94
CA VAL A 247 -13.64 18.38 -6.09
C VAL A 247 -14.77 17.45 -5.64
N ILE A 248 -14.52 16.54 -4.72
CA ILE A 248 -15.51 15.61 -4.16
C ILE A 248 -16.73 16.38 -3.62
N GLN A 249 -16.50 17.42 -2.82
CA GLN A 249 -17.56 18.27 -2.27
C GLN A 249 -18.31 19.06 -3.35
N ARG A 250 -17.62 19.58 -4.37
CA ARG A 250 -18.23 20.31 -5.49
C ARG A 250 -19.18 19.41 -6.31
N HIS A 251 -18.90 18.12 -6.38
CA HIS A 251 -19.80 17.11 -6.97
C HIS A 251 -20.94 16.70 -6.04
N GLY A 252 -21.03 17.27 -4.82
CA GLY A 252 -22.12 17.04 -3.86
C GLY A 252 -21.95 15.80 -2.98
N TYR A 253 -20.76 15.20 -2.95
CA TYR A 253 -20.45 14.08 -2.08
C TYR A 253 -19.90 14.52 -0.72
N ALA A 254 -20.08 13.68 0.29
CA ALA A 254 -19.65 13.93 1.65
C ALA A 254 -18.18 13.51 1.89
N LEU A 255 -17.66 13.88 3.04
CA LEU A 255 -16.37 13.43 3.57
C LEU A 255 -16.56 12.66 4.86
N GLY A 256 -15.64 11.75 5.16
CA GLY A 256 -15.65 10.96 6.38
C GLY A 256 -16.62 9.78 6.36
N PHE A 257 -16.67 9.06 7.46
CA PHE A 257 -17.55 7.89 7.61
C PHE A 257 -19.01 8.29 7.81
N PRO A 258 -19.98 7.47 7.35
CA PRO A 258 -21.39 7.72 7.63
C PRO A 258 -21.67 7.66 9.15
N ALA A 259 -22.49 8.59 9.64
CA ALA A 259 -23.04 8.48 10.99
C ALA A 259 -24.09 7.35 11.06
N GLU A 260 -24.42 6.90 12.28
CA GLU A 260 -25.43 5.81 12.46
C GLU A 260 -26.79 6.14 11.83
N ASP A 261 -27.16 7.43 11.79
CA ASP A 261 -28.40 7.95 11.22
C ASP A 261 -28.23 8.51 9.80
N ALA A 262 -27.12 8.20 9.13
CA ALA A 262 -26.88 8.67 7.78
C ALA A 262 -27.98 8.21 6.82
N PRO A 263 -28.44 9.10 5.91
CA PRO A 263 -29.51 8.75 4.99
C PRO A 263 -29.11 7.60 4.07
N SER A 264 -30.10 6.84 3.62
CA SER A 264 -29.92 5.85 2.56
C SER A 264 -29.31 6.53 1.32
N GLY A 265 -28.24 5.93 0.77
CA GLY A 265 -27.49 6.51 -0.35
C GLY A 265 -26.40 7.52 0.06
N PHE A 266 -26.05 7.62 1.35
CA PHE A 266 -24.90 8.39 1.78
C PHE A 266 -23.64 7.89 1.06
N CYS A 267 -22.97 8.79 0.35
CA CYS A 267 -21.78 8.51 -0.42
C CYS A 267 -20.68 9.50 -0.03
N SER A 268 -19.51 9.00 0.33
CA SER A 268 -18.45 9.86 0.85
C SER A 268 -17.05 9.32 0.51
N MET A 269 -16.06 10.20 0.68
CA MET A 269 -14.63 9.87 0.76
C MET A 269 -14.22 9.82 2.25
N PRO A 270 -13.97 8.62 2.83
CA PRO A 270 -13.69 8.49 4.26
C PRO A 270 -12.20 8.47 4.62
N HIS A 271 -11.29 8.56 3.64
CA HIS A 271 -9.85 8.40 3.83
C HIS A 271 -9.05 9.53 3.19
N GLY A 272 -7.75 9.57 3.46
CA GLY A 272 -6.79 10.49 2.83
C GLY A 272 -6.68 10.27 1.32
N THR A 273 -5.99 11.18 0.65
CA THR A 273 -5.81 11.10 -0.82
C THR A 273 -4.68 10.15 -1.21
N GLY A 274 -3.80 9.75 -0.26
CA GLY A 274 -2.72 8.82 -0.54
C GLY A 274 -1.65 8.76 0.53
N HIS A 275 -0.62 8.00 0.25
CA HIS A 275 0.50 7.75 1.15
C HIS A 275 1.81 7.58 0.38
N GLY A 276 2.94 7.67 1.10
CA GLY A 276 4.24 7.33 0.55
C GLY A 276 4.35 5.83 0.26
N LEU A 277 5.09 5.51 -0.78
CA LEU A 277 5.36 4.14 -1.24
C LEU A 277 6.87 3.95 -1.46
N GLY A 278 7.37 2.76 -1.15
CA GLY A 278 8.77 2.43 -1.38
C GLY A 278 9.10 0.99 -1.02
N LEU A 279 9.99 0.81 -0.06
CA LEU A 279 10.32 -0.50 0.51
C LEU A 279 9.22 -1.02 1.43
N ASP A 280 8.38 -0.13 1.97
CA ASP A 280 7.14 -0.46 2.66
C ASP A 280 5.96 -0.01 1.80
N LEU A 281 4.85 -0.76 1.85
CA LEU A 281 3.62 -0.42 1.15
C LEU A 281 3.06 0.94 1.60
N LYS A 282 3.18 1.23 2.90
CA LYS A 282 2.79 2.54 3.46
C LYS A 282 3.95 3.13 4.25
N GLU A 283 4.48 4.23 3.74
CA GLU A 283 5.53 4.99 4.38
C GLU A 283 5.25 6.51 4.31
N PRO A 284 5.97 7.37 5.02
CA PRO A 284 5.85 8.81 4.84
C PRO A 284 6.20 9.26 3.41
N PRO A 285 5.55 10.35 2.91
CA PRO A 285 4.59 11.20 3.58
C PRO A 285 3.14 10.71 3.47
N LEU A 286 2.21 11.26 4.25
CA LEU A 286 0.78 11.10 4.03
C LEU A 286 0.22 12.28 3.22
N LEU A 287 -0.71 11.99 2.31
CA LEU A 287 -1.54 12.97 1.61
C LEU A 287 -2.93 13.00 2.29
N ASP A 288 -2.97 13.63 3.46
CA ASP A 288 -4.14 13.69 4.33
C ASP A 288 -4.05 14.96 5.20
N MET A 289 -5.05 15.18 6.06
CA MET A 289 -5.01 16.27 7.03
C MET A 289 -3.70 16.22 7.83
N LYS A 290 -3.04 17.38 7.96
CA LYS A 290 -1.71 17.54 8.58
C LYS A 290 -0.58 16.81 7.84
N GLY A 291 -0.79 16.42 6.59
CA GLY A 291 0.26 15.86 5.73
C GLY A 291 1.45 16.81 5.62
N PRO A 292 2.69 16.31 5.74
CA PRO A 292 3.89 17.16 5.75
C PRO A 292 4.19 17.77 4.39
N GLU A 293 5.13 18.72 4.36
CA GLU A 293 5.70 19.25 3.12
C GLU A 293 6.31 18.12 2.28
N LEU A 294 6.00 18.12 0.98
CA LEU A 294 6.53 17.17 0.00
C LEU A 294 7.93 17.60 -0.44
N VAL A 295 8.79 16.61 -0.65
CA VAL A 295 10.16 16.81 -1.12
C VAL A 295 10.39 16.15 -2.47
N VAL A 296 11.37 16.63 -3.22
CA VAL A 296 11.77 15.98 -4.48
C VAL A 296 12.18 14.53 -4.21
N GLY A 297 11.65 13.61 -5.00
CA GLY A 297 11.87 12.17 -4.86
C GLY A 297 10.84 11.46 -3.98
N ASP A 298 9.91 12.16 -3.31
CA ASP A 298 8.77 11.47 -2.70
C ASP A 298 8.03 10.66 -3.76
N ALA A 299 7.83 9.38 -3.49
CA ALA A 299 6.93 8.52 -4.25
C ALA A 299 5.63 8.39 -3.46
N VAL A 300 4.51 8.83 -4.04
CA VAL A 300 3.23 8.87 -3.33
C VAL A 300 2.10 8.35 -4.20
N THR A 301 1.15 7.64 -3.58
CA THR A 301 -0.12 7.27 -4.23
C THR A 301 -1.06 8.47 -4.28
N ILE A 302 -1.89 8.54 -5.32
CA ILE A 302 -3.00 9.49 -5.46
C ILE A 302 -4.26 8.66 -5.73
N GLU A 303 -5.05 8.41 -4.71
CA GLU A 303 -6.11 7.39 -4.68
C GLU A 303 -7.48 7.88 -4.17
N PRO A 304 -7.99 9.04 -4.61
CA PRO A 304 -9.30 9.45 -4.12
C PRO A 304 -10.37 8.40 -4.44
N GLY A 305 -11.31 8.23 -3.52
CA GLY A 305 -12.38 7.25 -3.66
C GLY A 305 -13.71 7.74 -3.11
N LEU A 306 -14.80 7.19 -3.63
CA LEU A 306 -16.17 7.42 -3.17
C LEU A 306 -16.81 6.07 -2.83
N TYR A 307 -17.46 5.99 -1.68
CA TYR A 307 -18.02 4.74 -1.19
C TYR A 307 -19.46 4.97 -0.72
N MET A 308 -20.33 4.08 -1.19
CA MET A 308 -21.77 4.07 -0.86
C MET A 308 -22.12 2.71 -0.26
N PRO A 309 -22.26 2.62 1.08
CA PRO A 309 -22.59 1.36 1.75
C PRO A 309 -23.81 0.66 1.13
N GLY A 310 -23.68 -0.64 0.88
CA GLY A 310 -24.72 -1.47 0.30
C GLY A 310 -24.93 -1.32 -1.22
N VAL A 311 -24.19 -0.43 -1.89
CA VAL A 311 -24.26 -0.21 -3.33
C VAL A 311 -22.94 -0.52 -4.02
N GLY A 312 -21.85 0.12 -3.58
CA GLY A 312 -20.53 -0.05 -4.18
C GLY A 312 -19.61 1.11 -3.91
N GLY A 313 -18.40 1.00 -4.41
CA GLY A 313 -17.37 2.02 -4.32
C GLY A 313 -16.74 2.34 -5.66
N MET A 314 -15.93 3.38 -5.64
CA MET A 314 -15.15 3.90 -6.76
C MET A 314 -13.80 4.38 -6.24
N ARG A 315 -12.69 3.84 -6.72
CA ARG A 315 -11.33 4.33 -6.46
C ARG A 315 -10.51 4.28 -7.72
N LEU A 316 -9.76 5.32 -7.98
CA LEU A 316 -8.73 5.36 -9.01
C LEU A 316 -7.44 5.82 -8.37
N GLU A 317 -6.37 5.10 -8.63
CA GLU A 317 -5.10 5.31 -7.97
C GLU A 317 -3.94 5.29 -8.95
N ASP A 318 -3.07 6.27 -8.82
CA ASP A 318 -1.79 6.34 -9.51
C ASP A 318 -0.66 6.56 -8.52
N LEU A 319 0.51 6.00 -8.85
CA LEU A 319 1.78 6.28 -8.18
C LEU A 319 2.51 7.42 -8.92
N VAL A 320 2.88 8.47 -8.20
CA VAL A 320 3.61 9.61 -8.76
C VAL A 320 4.91 9.87 -8.00
N ILE A 321 5.93 10.38 -8.71
CA ILE A 321 7.20 10.84 -8.13
C ILE A 321 7.19 12.36 -8.12
N VAL A 322 7.38 12.95 -6.94
CA VAL A 322 7.43 14.41 -6.75
C VAL A 322 8.69 15.00 -7.38
N THR A 323 8.53 16.03 -8.17
CA THR A 323 9.61 16.82 -8.78
C THR A 323 9.59 18.26 -8.27
N GLU A 324 10.54 19.11 -8.69
CA GLU A 324 10.58 20.53 -8.30
C GLU A 324 9.31 21.29 -8.69
N ASP A 325 8.84 21.10 -9.94
CA ASP A 325 7.74 21.90 -10.51
C ASP A 325 6.42 21.12 -10.67
N GLY A 326 6.38 19.84 -10.28
CA GLY A 326 5.21 18.97 -10.45
C GLY A 326 5.46 17.56 -9.96
N CYS A 327 4.94 16.57 -10.69
CA CYS A 327 5.22 15.17 -10.44
C CYS A 327 5.26 14.36 -11.74
N GLU A 328 6.00 13.26 -11.72
CA GLU A 328 6.01 12.26 -12.77
C GLU A 328 5.03 11.15 -12.43
N ASN A 329 4.01 10.93 -13.24
CA ASN A 329 3.07 9.82 -13.08
C ASN A 329 3.69 8.54 -13.65
N LEU A 330 3.81 7.49 -12.85
CA LEU A 330 4.37 6.21 -13.27
C LEU A 330 3.32 5.29 -13.93
N ASN A 331 2.04 5.65 -13.87
CA ASN A 331 0.95 4.87 -14.44
C ASN A 331 0.66 5.24 -15.90
N ARG A 332 0.26 4.23 -16.66
CA ARG A 332 -0.13 4.34 -18.08
C ARG A 332 -1.49 3.71 -18.36
N LEU A 333 -1.97 2.85 -17.44
CA LEU A 333 -3.23 2.14 -17.58
C LEU A 333 -4.41 3.11 -17.58
N GLY A 334 -5.35 2.93 -18.51
CA GLY A 334 -6.53 3.78 -18.66
C GLY A 334 -7.40 3.83 -17.39
N GLU A 335 -8.24 4.87 -17.31
CA GLU A 335 -9.11 5.15 -16.15
C GLU A 335 -10.58 4.78 -16.42
N GLY A 336 -10.90 4.16 -17.56
CA GLY A 336 -12.27 3.83 -17.96
C GLY A 336 -12.91 2.74 -17.11
N LEU A 337 -14.21 2.54 -17.33
CA LEU A 337 -15.00 1.48 -16.70
C LEU A 337 -15.24 0.29 -17.63
N GLU A 338 -14.91 0.43 -18.91
CA GLU A 338 -15.12 -0.55 -19.99
C GLU A 338 -13.76 -1.06 -20.46
N TRP A 339 -13.56 -2.39 -20.42
CA TRP A 339 -12.29 -3.07 -20.72
C TRP A 339 -12.46 -4.22 -21.74
N GLY A 340 -13.45 -4.14 -22.59
CA GLY A 340 -13.81 -5.16 -23.56
C GLY A 340 -13.19 -5.03 -24.95
#